data_ec1aed8411fc904e2daad3081fed2d88
#
_entry.id   ec1aed8411fc904e2daad3081fed2d88
#
_cell.length_a   1.000
_cell.length_b   1.000
_cell.length_c   1.000
_cell.angle_alpha   90.00
_cell.angle_beta   90.00
_cell.angle_gamma   90.00
#
_symmetry.space_group_name_H-M   'P 1'
#
loop_
_entity.id
_entity.type
_entity.pdbx_description
1 polymer ?
#
loop_
_entity_poly.entity_id
_entity_poly.type
_entity_poly.pdbx_seq_one_letter_code
_entity_poly.pdbx_strand_id
1 'polypeptide(L)'
;MRFAAAHALCLILGGLTVAAGGDSNSPWHGHGPGAGDECTLVAKGHGIDDAPQLLHAWQKCSTISIPAHTTLNIATRLNMTGGRDKHIDLKGALRFNPDIPYWTANGFPFTFQTQITFWILGGENIVLDGGGLLDGAGQAWYDAFAANASLLRPIIMTLYQATNVLVQDIHMLNSPEWNNFVNEGKNVTFSNINIQTFSTSKNFFANTDGWDIYRSDTVTIKDSIINNGDDCVSFKPNSTNIVVSNLNCNGSHGISVGSLGQFPGVFDIVENVTSTNIQMSNAQNGARIKAWAGPNVGSGIVKNITFENFSELAVDNPVVIDQCYETNATECAAFPSNTYIQDILFKNIAGTGTSTKVASLACSPDGRCSNVQVDNFSLSSPAGAAVYACQNVNLTGNAASLFGACTVT
;
A
#
# COMPACT_ATOMS: atom_id res chain seq x y z
N MET A 1 13.77 -15.17 -48.43
CA MET A 1 15.16 -14.98 -48.95
C MET A 1 15.60 -13.57 -48.68
N ARG A 2 16.77 -13.42 -48.15
CA ARG A 2 17.63 -12.28 -47.82
C ARG A 2 17.55 -11.78 -46.40
N PHE A 3 18.56 -12.19 -45.64
CA PHE A 3 19.08 -11.69 -44.38
C PHE A 3 19.71 -10.31 -44.61
N ALA A 4 19.51 -9.37 -43.64
CA ALA A 4 20.37 -8.22 -43.49
C ALA A 4 20.82 -8.14 -42.02
N ALA A 5 22.12 -8.19 -41.85
CA ALA A 5 22.80 -8.11 -40.57
C ALA A 5 22.81 -6.67 -40.07
N ALA A 6 22.51 -6.46 -38.78
CA ALA A 6 22.72 -5.21 -38.08
C ALA A 6 23.93 -5.30 -37.16
N HIS A 7 24.86 -4.36 -37.35
CA HIS A 7 26.11 -4.23 -36.63
C HIS A 7 25.87 -3.69 -35.20
N ALA A 8 26.46 -4.33 -34.24
CA ALA A 8 26.54 -3.84 -32.85
C ALA A 8 27.60 -2.71 -32.78
N LEU A 9 27.16 -1.53 -32.33
CA LEU A 9 28.04 -0.41 -31.99
C LEU A 9 28.24 -0.38 -30.48
N CYS A 10 29.45 -0.73 -30.05
CA CYS A 10 29.87 -0.69 -28.65
C CYS A 10 30.27 0.76 -28.31
N LEU A 11 29.45 1.46 -27.50
CA LEU A 11 29.79 2.77 -26.94
C LEU A 11 30.30 2.58 -25.51
N ILE A 12 31.56 2.84 -25.31
CA ILE A 12 32.23 2.95 -24.02
C ILE A 12 31.87 4.31 -23.43
N LEU A 13 31.08 4.34 -22.36
CA LEU A 13 30.85 5.53 -21.55
C LEU A 13 31.69 5.47 -20.29
N GLY A 14 32.60 6.43 -20.21
CA GLY A 14 33.47 6.63 -19.05
C GLY A 14 32.70 6.97 -17.78
N GLY A 15 33.10 6.35 -16.69
CA GLY A 15 32.52 6.59 -15.38
C GLY A 15 32.85 7.98 -14.83
N LEU A 16 31.82 8.75 -14.49
CA LEU A 16 31.91 9.86 -13.55
C LEU A 16 31.49 9.34 -12.17
N THR A 17 32.44 9.25 -11.28
CA THR A 17 32.17 9.05 -9.85
C THR A 17 31.66 10.37 -9.27
N VAL A 18 30.36 10.45 -9.02
CA VAL A 18 29.78 11.50 -8.19
C VAL A 18 29.90 11.05 -6.73
N ALA A 19 30.71 11.77 -5.96
CA ALA A 19 30.75 11.60 -4.52
C ALA A 19 29.40 12.05 -3.93
N ALA A 20 28.65 11.13 -3.33
CA ALA A 20 27.45 11.45 -2.57
C ALA A 20 27.87 12.20 -1.29
N GLY A 21 27.55 13.50 -1.26
CA GLY A 21 27.60 14.30 -0.04
C GLY A 21 26.48 13.78 0.89
N GLY A 22 26.87 13.29 2.06
CA GLY A 22 25.93 12.85 3.08
C GLY A 22 25.13 14.03 3.63
N ASP A 23 23.81 14.01 3.45
CA ASP A 23 22.88 14.90 4.13
C ASP A 23 22.79 14.52 5.61
N SER A 24 23.35 15.38 6.48
CA SER A 24 23.48 15.16 7.93
C SER A 24 22.21 15.53 8.73
N ASN A 25 21.03 15.47 8.13
CA ASN A 25 19.75 15.76 8.79
C ASN A 25 18.76 14.59 8.77
N SER A 26 19.24 13.38 9.01
CA SER A 26 18.35 12.26 9.33
C SER A 26 17.96 12.34 10.81
N PRO A 27 16.67 12.32 11.16
CA PRO A 27 16.23 12.28 12.55
C PRO A 27 16.57 10.96 13.28
N TRP A 28 17.19 10.03 12.59
CA TRP A 28 17.68 8.75 13.11
C TRP A 28 19.14 8.85 13.58
N HIS A 29 19.44 9.70 14.59
CA HIS A 29 20.57 9.46 15.47
C HIS A 29 20.16 8.36 16.47
N GLY A 30 19.77 7.19 15.94
CA GLY A 30 19.60 6.01 16.75
C GLY A 30 20.97 5.56 17.24
N HIS A 31 21.13 5.41 18.55
CA HIS A 31 22.15 4.54 19.11
C HIS A 31 22.00 3.22 18.36
N GLY A 32 23.05 2.79 17.64
CA GLY A 32 23.09 1.42 17.15
C GLY A 32 22.78 0.47 18.31
N PRO A 33 22.16 -0.69 18.06
CA PRO A 33 21.81 -1.63 19.12
C PRO A 33 23.04 -1.78 20.02
N GLY A 34 22.88 -1.49 21.32
CA GLY A 34 23.94 -1.72 22.30
C GLY A 34 24.40 -3.17 22.15
N ALA A 35 25.64 -3.50 22.51
CA ALA A 35 26.24 -4.81 22.35
C ALA A 35 25.37 -5.88 23.05
N GLY A 36 24.26 -6.26 22.41
CA GLY A 36 23.38 -7.34 22.77
C GLY A 36 23.75 -8.59 21.98
N ASP A 37 23.26 -9.74 22.40
CA ASP A 37 23.55 -11.00 21.74
C ASP A 37 23.05 -10.99 20.30
N GLU A 38 23.91 -11.43 19.37
CA GLU A 38 23.56 -11.66 17.97
C GLU A 38 23.24 -13.14 17.76
N CYS A 39 22.13 -13.42 17.06
CA CYS A 39 21.75 -14.76 16.66
C CYS A 39 21.78 -14.88 15.15
N THR A 40 22.66 -15.71 14.61
CA THR A 40 22.65 -16.08 13.19
C THR A 40 21.83 -17.35 12.98
N LEU A 41 20.82 -17.28 12.12
CA LEU A 41 19.93 -18.40 11.84
C LEU A 41 20.38 -19.20 10.62
N VAL A 42 20.23 -20.50 10.72
CA VAL A 42 20.52 -21.45 9.63
C VAL A 42 19.27 -22.25 9.33
N ALA A 43 18.92 -22.37 8.05
CA ALA A 43 17.76 -23.17 7.64
C ALA A 43 17.96 -24.65 8.04
N LYS A 44 16.96 -25.26 8.64
CA LYS A 44 16.97 -26.69 8.98
C LYS A 44 16.89 -27.59 7.76
N GLY A 45 16.38 -27.06 6.65
CA GLY A 45 16.24 -27.76 5.40
C GLY A 45 15.09 -28.79 5.40
N HIS A 46 14.97 -29.54 4.30
CA HIS A 46 13.99 -30.62 4.13
C HIS A 46 12.54 -30.26 4.45
N GLY A 47 12.14 -28.98 4.31
CA GLY A 47 10.79 -28.52 4.63
C GLY A 47 10.45 -28.44 6.12
N ILE A 48 11.45 -28.60 6.99
CA ILE A 48 11.27 -28.44 8.44
C ILE A 48 10.93 -26.98 8.76
N ASP A 49 9.99 -26.80 9.70
CA ASP A 49 9.58 -25.47 10.15
C ASP A 49 10.70 -24.75 10.91
N ASP A 50 11.06 -23.57 10.38
CA ASP A 50 12.08 -22.70 10.97
C ASP A 50 11.47 -21.62 11.89
N ALA A 51 10.15 -21.46 11.96
CA ALA A 51 9.49 -20.48 12.81
C ALA A 51 9.90 -20.60 14.29
N PRO A 52 10.02 -21.81 14.89
CA PRO A 52 10.43 -21.93 16.29
C PRO A 52 11.83 -21.36 16.58
N GLN A 53 12.81 -21.52 15.68
CA GLN A 53 14.14 -20.92 15.90
C GLN A 53 14.13 -19.40 15.76
N LEU A 54 13.36 -18.88 14.80
CA LEU A 54 13.21 -17.42 14.64
C LEU A 54 12.54 -16.79 15.87
N LEU A 55 11.47 -17.41 16.38
CA LEU A 55 10.79 -16.97 17.61
C LEU A 55 11.71 -17.06 18.84
N HIS A 56 12.55 -18.09 18.94
CA HIS A 56 13.52 -18.19 20.01
C HIS A 56 14.58 -17.08 19.93
N ALA A 57 15.10 -16.80 18.73
CA ALA A 57 16.03 -15.71 18.51
C ALA A 57 15.41 -14.34 18.82
N TRP A 58 14.14 -14.12 18.45
CA TRP A 58 13.40 -12.91 18.80
C TRP A 58 13.35 -12.64 20.31
N GLN A 59 13.19 -13.69 21.10
CA GLN A 59 13.15 -13.57 22.56
C GLN A 59 14.54 -13.31 23.18
N LYS A 60 15.60 -13.85 22.59
CA LYS A 60 16.93 -13.88 23.20
C LYS A 60 17.89 -12.81 22.69
N CYS A 61 17.82 -12.45 21.41
CA CYS A 61 18.84 -11.66 20.76
C CYS A 61 18.34 -10.26 20.43
N SER A 62 19.22 -9.28 20.50
CA SER A 62 18.95 -7.93 20.00
C SER A 62 19.07 -7.86 18.47
N THR A 63 20.02 -8.61 17.90
CA THR A 63 20.21 -8.74 16.45
C THR A 63 19.93 -10.18 16.01
N ILE A 64 19.15 -10.32 14.96
CA ILE A 64 18.80 -11.60 14.34
C ILE A 64 19.24 -11.54 12.90
N SER A 65 20.26 -12.30 12.54
CA SER A 65 20.82 -12.33 11.19
C SER A 65 20.33 -13.57 10.44
N ILE A 66 19.72 -13.36 9.28
CA ILE A 66 19.39 -14.40 8.30
C ILE A 66 20.34 -14.21 7.11
N PRO A 67 21.42 -15.00 7.01
CA PRO A 67 22.47 -14.79 6.01
C PRO A 67 21.96 -14.92 4.57
N ALA A 68 22.65 -14.28 3.63
CA ALA A 68 22.40 -14.47 2.21
C ALA A 68 22.43 -15.97 1.83
N HIS A 69 21.60 -16.36 0.87
CA HIS A 69 21.41 -17.76 0.44
C HIS A 69 20.76 -18.68 1.48
N THR A 70 20.32 -18.16 2.63
CA THR A 70 19.54 -18.91 3.61
C THR A 70 18.05 -18.64 3.36
N THR A 71 17.26 -19.70 3.18
CA THR A 71 15.79 -19.60 3.12
C THR A 71 15.19 -20.33 4.31
N LEU A 72 14.60 -19.59 5.24
CA LEU A 72 13.87 -20.16 6.35
C LEU A 72 12.45 -20.55 5.89
N ASN A 73 12.07 -21.81 6.09
CA ASN A 73 10.72 -22.29 5.82
C ASN A 73 9.82 -21.96 7.02
N ILE A 74 8.83 -21.10 6.82
CA ILE A 74 7.90 -20.68 7.87
C ILE A 74 6.57 -21.43 7.68
N ALA A 75 6.37 -22.47 8.48
CA ALA A 75 5.19 -23.32 8.42
C ALA A 75 4.20 -23.08 9.58
N THR A 76 4.60 -22.31 10.59
CA THR A 76 3.74 -21.88 11.69
C THR A 76 3.83 -20.38 11.91
N ARG A 77 2.78 -19.80 12.50
CA ARG A 77 2.62 -18.36 12.66
C ARG A 77 3.72 -17.72 13.53
N LEU A 78 4.12 -16.51 13.16
CA LEU A 78 5.16 -15.75 13.84
C LEU A 78 4.55 -14.65 14.74
N ASN A 79 4.56 -14.86 16.06
CA ASN A 79 4.27 -13.81 17.03
C ASN A 79 5.59 -13.17 17.50
N MET A 80 5.91 -12.03 16.91
CA MET A 80 7.11 -11.25 17.24
C MET A 80 6.68 -9.88 17.82
N THR A 81 5.70 -9.88 18.72
CA THR A 81 5.28 -8.67 19.45
C THR A 81 6.13 -8.45 20.69
N GLY A 82 6.03 -7.25 21.28
CA GLY A 82 6.72 -6.89 22.53
C GLY A 82 8.24 -6.78 22.42
N GLY A 83 8.79 -6.72 21.20
CA GLY A 83 10.21 -6.48 20.99
C GLY A 83 10.63 -5.07 21.43
N ARG A 84 11.86 -4.94 21.91
CA ARG A 84 12.47 -3.64 22.19
C ARG A 84 13.92 -3.63 21.70
N ASP A 85 14.29 -2.57 21.00
CA ASP A 85 15.63 -2.37 20.48
C ASP A 85 16.12 -3.59 19.67
N LYS A 86 15.32 -4.02 18.67
CA LYS A 86 15.55 -5.21 17.86
C LYS A 86 15.99 -4.84 16.43
N HIS A 87 16.95 -5.60 15.92
CA HIS A 87 17.36 -5.56 14.52
C HIS A 87 17.22 -6.93 13.88
N ILE A 88 16.45 -7.01 12.79
CA ILE A 88 16.34 -8.20 11.95
C ILE A 88 17.09 -7.90 10.66
N ASP A 89 18.31 -8.42 10.56
CA ASP A 89 19.18 -8.31 9.38
C ASP A 89 18.83 -9.48 8.42
N LEU A 90 17.83 -9.26 7.58
CA LEU A 90 17.33 -10.24 6.61
C LEU A 90 18.07 -10.09 5.28
N LYS A 91 19.16 -10.83 5.08
CA LYS A 91 19.84 -10.94 3.78
C LYS A 91 19.39 -12.12 2.97
N GLY A 92 18.85 -13.14 3.62
CA GLY A 92 18.26 -14.33 3.02
C GLY A 92 16.77 -14.18 2.73
N ALA A 93 16.01 -15.22 3.00
CA ALA A 93 14.57 -15.24 2.77
C ALA A 93 13.78 -15.87 3.91
N LEU A 94 12.58 -15.33 4.18
CA LEU A 94 11.51 -16.03 4.87
C LEU A 94 10.49 -16.46 3.82
N ARG A 95 10.25 -17.76 3.69
CA ARG A 95 9.24 -18.30 2.80
C ARG A 95 8.12 -18.94 3.61
N PHE A 96 6.91 -18.41 3.46
CA PHE A 96 5.73 -18.95 4.12
C PHE A 96 5.22 -20.18 3.37
N ASN A 97 5.07 -21.30 4.11
CA ASN A 97 4.56 -22.53 3.52
C ASN A 97 3.09 -22.35 3.09
N PRO A 98 2.68 -22.70 1.87
CA PRO A 98 1.31 -22.51 1.39
C PRO A 98 0.33 -23.59 1.91
N ASP A 99 0.37 -23.93 3.19
CA ASP A 99 -0.58 -24.83 3.85
C ASP A 99 -1.89 -24.08 4.15
N ILE A 100 -2.78 -24.02 3.18
CA ILE A 100 -4.04 -23.30 3.28
C ILE A 100 -4.89 -23.75 4.48
N PRO A 101 -5.11 -25.05 4.74
CA PRO A 101 -5.85 -25.50 5.91
C PRO A 101 -5.24 -25.01 7.24
N TYR A 102 -3.92 -25.09 7.37
CA TYR A 102 -3.26 -24.63 8.59
C TYR A 102 -3.47 -23.12 8.81
N TRP A 103 -3.17 -22.31 7.80
CA TRP A 103 -3.19 -20.86 7.94
C TRP A 103 -4.59 -20.29 8.11
N THR A 104 -5.58 -20.84 7.42
CA THR A 104 -6.98 -20.44 7.59
C THR A 104 -7.48 -20.68 9.03
N ALA A 105 -6.97 -21.75 9.69
CA ALA A 105 -7.34 -22.07 11.06
C ALA A 105 -6.47 -21.38 12.12
N ASN A 106 -5.22 -21.03 11.81
CA ASN A 106 -4.22 -20.60 12.79
C ASN A 106 -3.61 -19.22 12.54
N GLY A 107 -3.86 -18.56 11.39
CA GLY A 107 -3.42 -17.18 11.16
C GLY A 107 -3.90 -16.26 12.29
N PHE A 108 -3.14 -15.19 12.55
CA PHE A 108 -3.57 -14.22 13.57
C PHE A 108 -4.74 -13.41 13.04
N PRO A 109 -5.92 -13.45 13.70
CA PRO A 109 -7.09 -12.74 13.22
C PRO A 109 -7.08 -11.27 13.63
N PHE A 110 -7.56 -10.44 12.71
CA PHE A 110 -7.92 -9.04 12.96
C PHE A 110 -9.40 -8.83 12.64
N THR A 111 -10.10 -8.10 13.50
CA THR A 111 -11.54 -7.83 13.30
C THR A 111 -11.81 -6.85 12.17
N PHE A 112 -10.86 -5.96 11.90
CA PHE A 112 -10.97 -5.03 10.78
C PHE A 112 -10.98 -5.81 9.46
N GLN A 113 -12.07 -5.71 8.72
CA GLN A 113 -12.33 -6.40 7.44
C GLN A 113 -12.06 -7.93 7.48
N THR A 114 -12.14 -8.54 8.67
CA THR A 114 -11.98 -10.00 8.88
C THR A 114 -10.65 -10.55 8.34
N GLN A 115 -9.55 -9.86 8.61
CA GLN A 115 -8.22 -10.21 8.10
C GLN A 115 -7.52 -11.28 8.95
N ILE A 116 -6.61 -12.02 8.33
CA ILE A 116 -5.63 -12.88 9.01
C ILE A 116 -4.21 -12.55 8.51
N THR A 117 -3.19 -12.85 9.32
CA THR A 117 -1.79 -12.62 8.93
C THR A 117 -0.88 -13.79 9.32
N PHE A 118 0.18 -13.98 8.56
CA PHE A 118 1.24 -14.95 8.86
C PHE A 118 2.08 -14.50 10.07
N TRP A 119 2.41 -13.22 10.12
CA TRP A 119 3.41 -12.64 10.98
C TRP A 119 2.91 -11.34 11.61
N ILE A 120 2.96 -11.27 12.96
CA ILE A 120 2.80 -10.02 13.69
C ILE A 120 4.16 -9.58 14.24
N LEU A 121 4.58 -8.37 13.87
CA LEU A 121 5.79 -7.71 14.36
C LEU A 121 5.36 -6.47 15.15
N GLY A 122 5.80 -6.35 16.39
CA GLY A 122 5.40 -5.21 17.23
C GLY A 122 6.30 -4.98 18.42
N GLY A 123 6.21 -3.78 18.97
CA GLY A 123 7.06 -3.31 20.07
C GLY A 123 7.68 -1.98 19.76
N GLU A 124 8.90 -1.72 20.21
CA GLU A 124 9.52 -0.41 20.15
C GLU A 124 10.97 -0.47 19.65
N ASN A 125 11.33 0.50 18.79
CA ASN A 125 12.69 0.63 18.23
C ASN A 125 13.11 -0.65 17.46
N ILE A 126 12.39 -0.97 16.39
CA ILE A 126 12.64 -2.17 15.59
C ILE A 126 13.15 -1.77 14.20
N VAL A 127 14.19 -2.42 13.74
CA VAL A 127 14.70 -2.33 12.38
C VAL A 127 14.57 -3.69 11.69
N LEU A 128 14.02 -3.69 10.49
CA LEU A 128 14.01 -4.84 9.57
C LEU A 128 14.63 -4.38 8.26
N ASP A 129 15.79 -4.91 7.91
CA ASP A 129 16.51 -4.57 6.67
C ASP A 129 17.36 -5.75 6.15
N GLY A 130 18.30 -5.48 5.23
CA GLY A 130 19.27 -6.45 4.78
C GLY A 130 19.18 -6.85 3.31
N GLY A 131 18.19 -6.40 2.56
CA GLY A 131 18.04 -6.71 1.13
C GLY A 131 17.41 -8.07 0.84
N GLY A 132 16.84 -8.72 1.85
CA GLY A 132 16.27 -10.06 1.73
C GLY A 132 14.83 -10.11 1.26
N LEU A 133 14.27 -11.30 1.28
CA LEU A 133 12.99 -11.63 0.68
C LEU A 133 11.97 -12.13 1.70
N LEU A 134 10.76 -11.61 1.63
CA LEU A 134 9.55 -12.18 2.23
C LEU A 134 8.70 -12.82 1.11
N ASP A 135 8.65 -14.13 1.03
CA ASP A 135 7.90 -14.88 0.00
C ASP A 135 6.60 -15.45 0.60
N GLY A 136 5.47 -14.87 0.22
CA GLY A 136 4.14 -15.30 0.66
C GLY A 136 3.63 -16.57 -0.01
N ALA A 137 4.34 -17.10 -1.03
CA ALA A 137 3.96 -18.28 -1.81
C ALA A 137 2.51 -18.23 -2.34
N GLY A 138 2.07 -17.06 -2.82
CA GLY A 138 0.66 -16.71 -3.09
C GLY A 138 -0.03 -17.52 -4.18
N GLN A 139 0.69 -18.19 -5.11
CA GLN A 139 0.04 -18.85 -6.24
C GLN A 139 -1.04 -19.85 -5.84
N ALA A 140 -0.79 -20.68 -4.83
CA ALA A 140 -1.78 -21.65 -4.35
C ALA A 140 -3.02 -20.94 -3.77
N TRP A 141 -2.82 -19.78 -3.17
CA TRP A 141 -3.87 -18.94 -2.61
C TRP A 141 -4.73 -18.28 -3.68
N TYR A 142 -4.12 -17.77 -4.76
CA TYR A 142 -4.87 -17.18 -5.88
C TYR A 142 -5.76 -18.21 -6.55
N ASP A 143 -5.25 -19.43 -6.75
CA ASP A 143 -6.00 -20.51 -7.35
C ASP A 143 -7.15 -20.99 -6.45
N ALA A 144 -6.90 -21.08 -5.14
CA ALA A 144 -7.93 -21.46 -4.17
C ALA A 144 -9.01 -20.37 -3.99
N PHE A 145 -8.61 -19.09 -3.96
CA PHE A 145 -9.53 -17.95 -3.85
C PHE A 145 -10.43 -17.82 -5.07
N ALA A 146 -9.90 -18.07 -6.27
CA ALA A 146 -10.71 -18.08 -7.49
C ALA A 146 -11.80 -19.16 -7.47
N ALA A 147 -11.58 -20.25 -6.73
CA ALA A 147 -12.57 -21.31 -6.51
C ALA A 147 -13.52 -21.01 -5.34
N ASN A 148 -13.08 -20.24 -4.36
CA ASN A 148 -13.85 -19.87 -3.17
C ASN A 148 -13.50 -18.44 -2.70
N ALA A 149 -14.26 -17.46 -3.12
CA ALA A 149 -14.06 -16.04 -2.80
C ALA A 149 -14.25 -15.69 -1.31
N SER A 150 -14.70 -16.62 -0.47
CA SER A 150 -14.78 -16.44 0.99
C SER A 150 -13.54 -16.98 1.72
N LEU A 151 -12.54 -17.46 1.00
CA LEU A 151 -11.31 -17.96 1.59
C LEU A 151 -10.54 -16.83 2.26
N LEU A 152 -10.28 -16.94 3.56
CA LEU A 152 -9.39 -16.04 4.28
C LEU A 152 -7.95 -16.34 3.85
N ARG A 153 -7.25 -15.30 3.41
CA ARG A 153 -5.86 -15.38 2.93
C ARG A 153 -4.97 -14.55 3.85
N PRO A 154 -3.78 -15.03 4.21
CA PRO A 154 -2.93 -14.30 5.15
C PRO A 154 -2.22 -13.10 4.49
N ILE A 155 -2.16 -12.00 5.21
CA ILE A 155 -1.24 -10.88 4.98
C ILE A 155 0.20 -11.37 5.25
N ILE A 156 1.20 -10.92 4.47
CA ILE A 156 2.60 -11.31 4.73
C ILE A 156 3.04 -10.81 6.09
N MET A 157 2.94 -9.50 6.35
CA MET A 157 3.44 -8.89 7.58
C MET A 157 2.46 -7.87 8.13
N THR A 158 2.18 -7.97 9.42
CA THR A 158 1.43 -6.95 10.15
C THR A 158 2.33 -6.30 11.20
N LEU A 159 2.54 -4.99 11.08
CA LEU A 159 3.07 -4.19 12.18
C LEU A 159 1.92 -3.89 13.14
N TYR A 160 1.97 -4.44 14.34
CA TYR A 160 0.89 -4.34 15.31
C TYR A 160 1.36 -3.71 16.61
N GLN A 161 0.75 -2.58 16.98
CA GLN A 161 1.11 -1.79 18.16
C GLN A 161 2.62 -1.50 18.20
N ALA A 162 3.15 -1.12 17.03
CA ALA A 162 4.57 -0.93 16.80
C ALA A 162 4.92 0.57 16.86
N THR A 163 5.98 0.92 17.59
CA THR A 163 6.44 2.30 17.74
C THR A 163 7.90 2.41 17.35
N ASN A 164 8.25 3.46 16.57
CA ASN A 164 9.62 3.68 16.08
C ASN A 164 10.13 2.47 15.30
N VAL A 165 9.49 2.14 14.18
CA VAL A 165 9.87 1.00 13.34
C VAL A 165 10.38 1.47 11.99
N LEU A 166 11.50 0.91 11.56
CA LEU A 166 12.05 1.07 10.23
C LEU A 166 12.05 -0.27 9.51
N VAL A 167 11.38 -0.32 8.35
CA VAL A 167 11.48 -1.44 7.41
C VAL A 167 12.09 -0.88 6.13
N GLN A 168 13.26 -1.35 5.76
CA GLN A 168 13.94 -0.86 4.56
C GLN A 168 14.67 -1.94 3.78
N ASP A 169 14.86 -1.69 2.48
CA ASP A 169 15.61 -2.60 1.61
C ASP A 169 15.07 -4.03 1.62
N ILE A 170 13.74 -4.21 1.60
CA ILE A 170 13.09 -5.53 1.64
C ILE A 170 12.34 -5.79 0.34
N HIS A 171 12.47 -7.02 -0.16
CA HIS A 171 11.67 -7.55 -1.26
C HIS A 171 10.49 -8.35 -0.71
N MET A 172 9.31 -8.15 -1.29
CA MET A 172 8.09 -8.92 -0.97
C MET A 172 7.57 -9.58 -2.25
N LEU A 173 7.32 -10.87 -2.16
CA LEU A 173 6.93 -11.68 -3.32
C LEU A 173 5.62 -12.41 -3.06
N ASN A 174 4.67 -12.23 -3.97
CA ASN A 174 3.45 -13.04 -4.04
C ASN A 174 2.74 -13.18 -2.69
N SER A 175 2.33 -12.07 -2.09
CA SER A 175 1.45 -12.10 -0.92
C SER A 175 0.13 -12.80 -1.27
N PRO A 176 -0.42 -13.66 -0.40
CA PRO A 176 -1.75 -14.22 -0.60
C PRO A 176 -2.86 -13.18 -0.60
N GLU A 177 -2.71 -12.12 0.20
CA GLU A 177 -3.57 -10.95 0.32
C GLU A 177 -2.71 -9.70 0.47
N TRP A 178 -3.00 -8.74 1.35
CA TRP A 178 -2.18 -7.54 1.52
C TRP A 178 -0.71 -7.88 1.80
N ASN A 179 0.20 -7.05 1.35
CA ASN A 179 1.61 -7.23 1.66
C ASN A 179 1.94 -6.73 3.07
N ASN A 180 1.52 -5.52 3.40
CA ASN A 180 1.79 -4.88 4.68
C ASN A 180 0.51 -4.35 5.31
N PHE A 181 0.27 -4.66 6.56
CA PHE A 181 -0.76 -4.07 7.39
C PHE A 181 -0.14 -3.33 8.56
N VAL A 182 -0.33 -2.02 8.65
CA VAL A 182 0.10 -1.20 9.78
C VAL A 182 -1.10 -0.93 10.65
N ASN A 183 -1.18 -1.62 11.79
CA ASN A 183 -2.32 -1.55 12.69
C ASN A 183 -1.88 -1.05 14.07
N GLU A 184 -2.39 0.12 14.46
CA GLU A 184 -2.01 0.82 15.70
C GLU A 184 -0.51 1.14 15.76
N GLY A 185 0.10 1.44 14.59
CA GLY A 185 1.49 1.84 14.45
C GLY A 185 1.70 3.32 14.75
N LYS A 186 2.88 3.65 15.31
CA LYS A 186 3.28 5.03 15.55
C LYS A 186 4.75 5.24 15.17
N ASN A 187 5.01 6.27 14.37
CA ASN A 187 6.35 6.58 13.84
C ASN A 187 6.95 5.36 13.12
N VAL A 188 6.32 4.97 12.02
CA VAL A 188 6.70 3.82 11.19
C VAL A 188 7.21 4.32 9.85
N THR A 189 8.34 3.81 9.42
CA THR A 189 8.92 4.13 8.10
C THR A 189 9.15 2.86 7.29
N PHE A 190 8.65 2.88 6.06
CA PHE A 190 9.02 1.95 4.99
C PHE A 190 9.83 2.70 3.94
N SER A 191 10.98 2.17 3.56
CA SER A 191 11.87 2.79 2.56
C SER A 191 12.51 1.75 1.67
N ASN A 192 12.55 2.01 0.36
CA ASN A 192 13.16 1.12 -0.62
C ASN A 192 12.60 -0.32 -0.55
N ILE A 193 11.26 -0.43 -0.58
CA ILE A 193 10.56 -1.72 -0.61
C ILE A 193 10.24 -2.08 -2.06
N ASN A 194 10.45 -3.34 -2.42
CA ASN A 194 10.11 -3.87 -3.73
C ASN A 194 9.04 -4.96 -3.58
N ILE A 195 7.81 -4.63 -3.94
CA ILE A 195 6.68 -5.57 -3.92
C ILE A 195 6.44 -6.09 -5.33
N GLN A 196 6.46 -7.42 -5.49
CA GLN A 196 6.21 -8.09 -6.76
C GLN A 196 5.14 -9.15 -6.57
N THR A 197 4.03 -8.97 -7.25
CA THR A 197 2.94 -9.96 -7.28
C THR A 197 2.62 -10.32 -8.71
N PHE A 198 2.59 -11.61 -8.99
CA PHE A 198 2.19 -12.16 -10.30
C PHE A 198 1.56 -13.54 -10.12
N SER A 199 0.74 -13.93 -11.09
CA SER A 199 0.16 -15.27 -11.16
C SER A 199 0.74 -16.03 -12.33
N THR A 200 1.05 -17.30 -12.12
CA THR A 200 1.47 -18.25 -13.18
C THR A 200 0.28 -19.01 -13.78
N SER A 201 -0.91 -18.81 -13.25
CA SER A 201 -2.18 -19.31 -13.77
C SER A 201 -3.02 -18.18 -14.37
N LYS A 202 -4.24 -18.50 -14.82
CA LYS A 202 -5.21 -17.49 -15.27
C LYS A 202 -5.90 -16.74 -14.12
N ASN A 203 -5.72 -17.19 -12.88
CA ASN A 203 -6.40 -16.65 -11.72
C ASN A 203 -5.70 -15.37 -11.25
N PHE A 204 -6.47 -14.32 -11.02
CA PHE A 204 -5.96 -13.03 -10.63
C PHE A 204 -5.56 -13.00 -9.15
N PHE A 205 -4.56 -12.22 -8.84
CA PHE A 205 -4.04 -12.01 -7.49
C PHE A 205 -4.76 -10.83 -6.79
N ALA A 206 -6.07 -10.98 -6.62
CA ALA A 206 -6.91 -9.96 -6.00
C ALA A 206 -6.50 -9.62 -4.56
N ASN A 207 -6.74 -8.39 -4.13
CA ASN A 207 -6.49 -7.87 -2.78
C ASN A 207 -5.02 -7.96 -2.33
N THR A 208 -4.11 -7.81 -3.27
CA THR A 208 -2.68 -7.79 -2.95
C THR A 208 -2.17 -6.37 -2.74
N ASP A 209 -2.87 -5.59 -1.89
CA ASP A 209 -2.52 -4.22 -1.53
C ASP A 209 -1.06 -4.11 -1.10
N GLY A 210 -0.39 -3.01 -1.43
CA GLY A 210 0.98 -2.76 -1.00
C GLY A 210 1.04 -2.47 0.50
N TRP A 211 0.28 -1.48 0.94
CA TRP A 211 0.13 -1.12 2.35
C TRP A 211 -1.31 -0.75 2.69
N ASP A 212 -1.79 -1.26 3.83
CA ASP A 212 -3.00 -0.84 4.50
C ASP A 212 -2.64 -0.24 5.85
N ILE A 213 -2.98 1.03 6.06
CA ILE A 213 -2.63 1.78 7.26
C ILE A 213 -3.91 2.03 8.05
N TYR A 214 -4.02 1.47 9.24
CA TYR A 214 -5.23 1.50 10.06
C TYR A 214 -4.91 1.88 11.51
N ARG A 215 -5.65 2.83 12.08
CA ARG A 215 -5.46 3.32 13.46
C ARG A 215 -4.03 3.71 13.78
N SER A 216 -3.35 4.30 12.81
CA SER A 216 -1.91 4.56 12.89
C SER A 216 -1.60 6.03 12.72
N ASP A 217 -0.53 6.47 13.35
CA ASP A 217 -0.10 7.86 13.33
C ASP A 217 1.37 7.98 12.95
N THR A 218 1.72 8.98 12.16
CA THR A 218 3.09 9.27 11.73
C THR A 218 3.69 8.07 10.98
N VAL A 219 3.15 7.79 9.77
CA VAL A 219 3.66 6.72 8.89
C VAL A 219 4.28 7.34 7.65
N THR A 220 5.47 6.88 7.29
CA THR A 220 6.17 7.28 6.07
C THR A 220 6.39 6.07 5.17
N ILE A 221 6.00 6.16 3.89
CA ILE A 221 6.29 5.15 2.86
C ILE A 221 6.98 5.86 1.71
N LYS A 222 8.18 5.41 1.34
CA LYS A 222 8.94 6.11 0.32
C LYS A 222 9.83 5.21 -0.53
N ASP A 223 10.24 5.75 -1.69
CA ASP A 223 11.31 5.21 -2.54
C ASP A 223 11.06 3.73 -2.90
N SER A 224 9.83 3.36 -3.28
CA SER A 224 9.44 1.96 -3.42
C SER A 224 8.82 1.64 -4.78
N ILE A 225 8.93 0.36 -5.19
CA ILE A 225 8.40 -0.17 -6.45
C ILE A 225 7.36 -1.23 -6.14
N ILE A 226 6.17 -1.09 -6.71
CA ILE A 226 5.03 -1.94 -6.39
C ILE A 226 4.39 -2.46 -7.68
N ASN A 227 4.39 -3.77 -7.85
CA ASN A 227 3.57 -4.51 -8.80
C ASN A 227 2.56 -5.32 -8.03
N ASN A 228 1.29 -4.97 -8.11
CA ASN A 228 0.26 -5.63 -7.32
C ASN A 228 -1.10 -5.62 -8.03
N GLY A 229 -2.14 -6.18 -7.41
CA GLY A 229 -3.48 -6.30 -7.98
C GLY A 229 -4.58 -5.61 -7.16
N ASP A 230 -4.22 -4.69 -6.25
CA ASP A 230 -5.17 -3.85 -5.52
C ASP A 230 -4.50 -2.52 -5.13
N ASP A 231 -4.96 -1.82 -4.09
CA ASP A 231 -4.42 -0.51 -3.73
C ASP A 231 -2.89 -0.53 -3.57
N CYS A 232 -2.21 0.46 -4.15
CA CYS A 232 -0.77 0.63 -3.91
C CYS A 232 -0.53 1.03 -2.45
N VAL A 233 -1.28 2.03 -1.97
CA VAL A 233 -1.38 2.39 -0.56
C VAL A 233 -2.84 2.71 -0.24
N SER A 234 -3.34 2.21 0.87
CA SER A 234 -4.69 2.47 1.36
C SER A 234 -4.66 3.05 2.78
N PHE A 235 -5.14 4.28 2.92
CA PHE A 235 -5.27 4.95 4.21
C PHE A 235 -6.63 4.58 4.81
N LYS A 236 -6.65 3.54 5.65
CA LYS A 236 -7.85 3.02 6.32
C LYS A 236 -8.25 3.91 7.51
N PRO A 237 -9.42 3.69 8.12
CA PRO A 237 -9.92 4.51 9.24
C PRO A 237 -8.93 4.75 10.38
N ASN A 238 -9.01 5.95 10.94
CA ASN A 238 -8.24 6.42 12.10
C ASN A 238 -6.71 6.47 11.84
N SER A 239 -6.35 6.89 10.63
CA SER A 239 -4.96 7.05 10.19
C SER A 239 -4.65 8.53 9.97
N THR A 240 -3.57 9.02 10.58
CA THR A 240 -3.21 10.43 10.60
C THR A 240 -1.72 10.67 10.38
N ASN A 241 -1.37 11.86 9.87
CA ASN A 241 0.02 12.31 9.71
C ASN A 241 0.85 11.35 8.84
N ILE A 242 0.40 11.09 7.61
CA ILE A 242 1.01 10.11 6.72
C ILE A 242 1.70 10.81 5.55
N VAL A 243 2.90 10.38 5.23
CA VAL A 243 3.65 10.83 4.06
C VAL A 243 3.97 9.65 3.16
N VAL A 244 3.57 9.77 1.89
CA VAL A 244 3.89 8.80 0.84
C VAL A 244 4.63 9.52 -0.27
N SER A 245 5.80 9.02 -0.67
CA SER A 245 6.58 9.71 -1.68
C SER A 245 7.44 8.78 -2.55
N ASN A 246 7.66 9.19 -3.80
CA ASN A 246 8.54 8.49 -4.74
C ASN A 246 8.16 7.01 -4.92
N LEU A 247 6.89 6.73 -5.20
CA LEU A 247 6.42 5.37 -5.49
C LEU A 247 6.23 5.16 -6.99
N ASN A 248 6.53 3.93 -7.43
CA ASN A 248 6.18 3.44 -8.75
C ASN A 248 5.20 2.26 -8.59
N CYS A 249 3.92 2.52 -8.87
CA CYS A 249 2.82 1.57 -8.72
C CYS A 249 2.34 1.09 -10.09
N ASN A 250 2.43 -0.21 -10.33
CA ASN A 250 1.95 -0.82 -11.58
C ASN A 250 0.89 -1.88 -11.30
N GLY A 251 -0.21 -1.87 -12.06
CA GLY A 251 -1.34 -2.80 -11.91
C GLY A 251 -2.26 -2.52 -10.72
N SER A 252 -2.02 -1.43 -10.01
CA SER A 252 -2.67 -1.08 -8.75
C SER A 252 -4.11 -0.57 -8.91
N HIS A 253 -4.86 -0.57 -7.80
CA HIS A 253 -6.15 0.13 -7.70
C HIS A 253 -6.03 1.59 -7.22
N GLY A 254 -4.82 2.12 -7.02
CA GLY A 254 -4.57 3.53 -6.73
C GLY A 254 -3.85 3.81 -5.40
N ILE A 255 -3.61 5.10 -5.16
CA ILE A 255 -3.33 5.65 -3.84
C ILE A 255 -4.68 6.08 -3.26
N SER A 256 -5.18 5.34 -2.28
CA SER A 256 -6.58 5.40 -1.89
C SER A 256 -6.79 5.84 -0.45
N VAL A 257 -7.59 6.88 -0.24
CA VAL A 257 -8.14 7.19 1.08
C VAL A 257 -9.39 6.34 1.30
N GLY A 258 -9.37 5.48 2.30
CA GLY A 258 -10.52 4.69 2.70
C GLY A 258 -10.47 3.21 2.26
N SER A 259 -11.65 2.58 2.20
CA SER A 259 -12.99 3.18 2.31
C SER A 259 -13.33 3.58 3.75
N LEU A 260 -14.08 4.69 3.89
CA LEU A 260 -14.59 5.18 5.17
C LEU A 260 -16.11 5.01 5.26
N GLY A 261 -16.61 4.97 6.49
CA GLY A 261 -18.04 4.89 6.76
C GLY A 261 -18.64 3.49 6.55
N GLN A 262 -17.83 2.44 6.54
CA GLN A 262 -18.32 1.07 6.29
C GLN A 262 -19.21 0.54 7.42
N PHE A 263 -18.92 0.86 8.68
CA PHE A 263 -19.55 0.21 9.83
C PHE A 263 -20.54 1.13 10.54
N PRO A 264 -21.81 0.73 10.74
CA PRO A 264 -22.82 1.54 11.41
C PRO A 264 -22.39 2.00 12.81
N GLY A 265 -22.67 3.26 13.13
CA GLY A 265 -22.35 3.84 14.43
C GLY A 265 -20.86 4.15 14.65
N VAL A 266 -20.00 3.92 13.69
CA VAL A 266 -18.58 4.26 13.74
C VAL A 266 -18.35 5.59 13.02
N PHE A 267 -17.48 6.42 13.57
CA PHE A 267 -17.00 7.66 12.95
C PHE A 267 -15.53 7.48 12.57
N ASP A 268 -15.24 7.42 11.28
CA ASP A 268 -13.93 7.16 10.72
C ASP A 268 -13.18 8.47 10.45
N ILE A 269 -11.87 8.49 10.69
CA ILE A 269 -11.02 9.67 10.46
C ILE A 269 -9.84 9.29 9.57
N VAL A 270 -9.57 10.09 8.54
CA VAL A 270 -8.28 10.11 7.84
C VAL A 270 -7.88 11.57 7.65
N GLU A 271 -6.77 11.97 8.26
CA GLU A 271 -6.33 13.37 8.26
C GLU A 271 -4.83 13.52 8.05
N ASN A 272 -4.43 14.66 7.46
CA ASN A 272 -3.03 15.05 7.30
C ASN A 272 -2.25 14.01 6.48
N VAL A 273 -2.67 13.75 5.25
CA VAL A 273 -2.00 12.81 4.34
C VAL A 273 -1.42 13.57 3.15
N THR A 274 -0.15 13.34 2.86
CA THR A 274 0.51 13.85 1.66
C THR A 274 1.07 12.70 0.83
N SER A 275 0.62 12.61 -0.42
CA SER A 275 1.14 11.66 -1.41
C SER A 275 1.76 12.44 -2.57
N THR A 276 3.07 12.28 -2.78
CA THR A 276 3.80 13.09 -3.77
C THR A 276 4.79 12.27 -4.59
N ASN A 277 5.01 12.70 -5.85
CA ASN A 277 5.93 12.04 -6.78
C ASN A 277 5.55 10.57 -7.01
N ILE A 278 4.32 10.33 -7.43
CA ILE A 278 3.79 9.00 -7.66
C ILE A 278 3.73 8.71 -9.17
N GLN A 279 4.27 7.58 -9.58
CA GLN A 279 4.11 7.04 -10.93
C GLN A 279 3.09 5.91 -10.87
N MET A 280 1.98 6.08 -11.60
CA MET A 280 0.94 5.06 -11.73
C MET A 280 0.95 4.52 -13.15
N SER A 281 0.97 3.21 -13.32
CA SER A 281 0.89 2.59 -14.64
C SER A 281 -0.04 1.37 -14.65
N ASN A 282 -0.81 1.22 -15.75
CA ASN A 282 -1.74 0.10 -15.94
C ASN A 282 -2.66 -0.11 -14.71
N ALA A 283 -3.08 0.97 -14.08
CA ALA A 283 -3.79 0.97 -12.81
C ALA A 283 -5.28 1.22 -12.99
N GLN A 284 -6.09 0.70 -12.08
CA GLN A 284 -7.52 0.98 -12.09
C GLN A 284 -7.81 2.44 -11.69
N ASN A 285 -7.13 2.95 -10.68
CA ASN A 285 -7.25 4.35 -10.28
C ASN A 285 -5.87 4.95 -9.98
N GLY A 286 -5.81 6.28 -10.04
CA GLY A 286 -4.66 7.06 -9.58
C GLY A 286 -4.88 7.58 -8.16
N ALA A 287 -5.14 8.89 -8.01
CA ALA A 287 -5.49 9.51 -6.75
C ALA A 287 -6.97 9.28 -6.42
N ARG A 288 -7.27 8.56 -5.31
CA ARG A 288 -8.63 8.14 -5.00
C ARG A 288 -9.05 8.44 -3.56
N ILE A 289 -10.32 8.89 -3.39
CA ILE A 289 -11.02 8.91 -2.11
C ILE A 289 -12.31 8.12 -2.26
N LYS A 290 -12.57 7.17 -1.35
CA LYS A 290 -13.73 6.28 -1.39
C LYS A 290 -14.46 6.23 -0.05
N ALA A 291 -15.78 6.43 -0.06
CA ALA A 291 -16.62 6.38 1.12
C ALA A 291 -17.93 5.65 0.83
N TRP A 292 -18.37 4.86 1.78
CA TRP A 292 -19.60 4.08 1.71
C TRP A 292 -20.84 4.97 1.76
N ALA A 293 -21.85 4.56 1.02
CA ALA A 293 -23.23 5.04 1.09
C ALA A 293 -24.15 3.88 1.44
N GLY A 294 -25.43 4.17 1.66
CA GLY A 294 -26.42 3.13 1.96
C GLY A 294 -27.07 3.29 3.33
N PRO A 295 -28.12 2.48 3.64
CA PRO A 295 -28.96 2.69 4.83
C PRO A 295 -28.30 2.31 6.14
N ASN A 296 -27.27 1.47 6.12
CA ASN A 296 -26.62 0.94 7.32
C ASN A 296 -25.12 1.20 7.28
N VAL A 297 -24.74 2.43 7.04
CA VAL A 297 -23.34 2.87 7.01
C VAL A 297 -23.02 3.74 8.22
N GLY A 298 -21.73 3.89 8.49
CA GLY A 298 -21.21 4.82 9.49
C GLY A 298 -21.09 6.24 8.95
N SER A 299 -20.15 6.96 9.50
CA SER A 299 -19.83 8.34 9.10
C SER A 299 -18.33 8.56 9.20
N GLY A 300 -17.85 9.72 8.80
CA GLY A 300 -16.43 10.00 8.95
C GLY A 300 -16.02 11.38 8.42
N ILE A 301 -14.71 11.59 8.48
CA ILE A 301 -14.07 12.77 7.91
C ILE A 301 -12.76 12.39 7.23
N VAL A 302 -12.59 12.89 6.01
CA VAL A 302 -11.35 12.93 5.26
C VAL A 302 -10.92 14.38 5.20
N LYS A 303 -9.77 14.72 5.74
CA LYS A 303 -9.38 16.12 5.86
C LYS A 303 -7.89 16.34 5.66
N ASN A 304 -7.55 17.47 5.00
CA ASN A 304 -6.17 17.87 4.73
C ASN A 304 -5.39 16.77 4.01
N ILE A 305 -5.84 16.46 2.79
CA ILE A 305 -5.23 15.45 1.93
C ILE A 305 -4.62 16.13 0.71
N THR A 306 -3.37 15.83 0.43
CA THR A 306 -2.66 16.31 -0.75
C THR A 306 -2.23 15.15 -1.63
N PHE A 307 -2.64 15.19 -2.91
CA PHE A 307 -2.12 14.37 -3.99
C PHE A 307 -1.36 15.30 -4.94
N GLU A 308 -0.05 15.18 -5.01
CA GLU A 308 0.79 16.09 -5.79
C GLU A 308 1.81 15.33 -6.65
N ASN A 309 2.03 15.81 -7.87
CA ASN A 309 3.00 15.25 -8.81
C ASN A 309 2.72 13.78 -9.13
N PHE A 310 1.53 13.49 -9.67
CA PHE A 310 1.18 12.17 -10.19
C PHE A 310 1.46 12.11 -11.69
N SER A 311 2.23 11.11 -12.10
CA SER A 311 2.45 10.74 -13.49
C SER A 311 1.71 9.46 -13.81
N GLU A 312 0.72 9.54 -14.71
CA GLU A 312 -0.22 8.46 -14.96
C GLU A 312 -0.07 7.91 -16.38
N LEU A 313 0.05 6.59 -16.50
CA LEU A 313 0.17 5.91 -17.78
C LEU A 313 -0.85 4.77 -17.86
N ALA A 314 -1.84 4.93 -18.75
CA ALA A 314 -2.90 3.94 -18.94
C ALA A 314 -3.65 3.62 -17.63
N VAL A 315 -4.14 4.63 -16.93
CA VAL A 315 -4.92 4.53 -15.71
C VAL A 315 -6.41 4.65 -16.04
N ASP A 316 -7.26 3.73 -15.54
CA ASP A 316 -8.68 3.74 -15.91
C ASP A 316 -9.40 4.98 -15.38
N ASN A 317 -9.11 5.36 -14.15
CA ASN A 317 -9.69 6.52 -13.47
C ASN A 317 -8.59 7.33 -12.76
N PRO A 318 -7.90 8.24 -13.44
CA PRO A 318 -6.77 8.97 -12.88
C PRO A 318 -7.06 9.73 -11.57
N VAL A 319 -8.21 10.39 -11.46
CA VAL A 319 -8.59 11.14 -10.26
C VAL A 319 -10.03 10.86 -9.88
N VAL A 320 -10.25 10.38 -8.65
CA VAL A 320 -11.56 9.93 -8.18
C VAL A 320 -11.88 10.42 -6.76
N ILE A 321 -13.05 11.02 -6.59
CA ILE A 321 -13.79 11.00 -5.33
C ILE A 321 -15.06 10.19 -5.59
N ASP A 322 -15.28 9.15 -4.79
CA ASP A 322 -16.44 8.26 -4.89
C ASP A 322 -17.10 8.10 -3.52
N GLN A 323 -18.24 8.76 -3.35
CA GLN A 323 -19.07 8.65 -2.15
C GLN A 323 -20.27 7.72 -2.34
N CYS A 324 -20.24 6.89 -3.39
CA CYS A 324 -21.16 5.78 -3.60
C CYS A 324 -20.43 4.42 -3.64
N TYR A 325 -19.25 4.35 -2.98
CA TYR A 325 -18.40 3.17 -3.01
C TYR A 325 -19.15 1.92 -2.57
N GLU A 326 -19.05 0.83 -3.38
CA GLU A 326 -19.72 -0.45 -3.18
C GLU A 326 -21.26 -0.35 -3.03
N THR A 327 -21.87 0.72 -3.58
CA THR A 327 -23.29 0.97 -3.45
C THR A 327 -23.88 1.26 -4.82
N ASN A 328 -25.00 0.65 -5.16
CA ASN A 328 -25.66 0.95 -6.42
C ASN A 328 -26.26 2.37 -6.43
N ALA A 329 -26.43 2.93 -7.62
CA ALA A 329 -26.82 4.33 -7.79
C ALA A 329 -28.17 4.68 -7.13
N THR A 330 -29.13 3.76 -7.14
CA THR A 330 -30.47 3.98 -6.53
C THR A 330 -30.36 4.07 -5.00
N GLU A 331 -29.63 3.16 -4.42
CA GLU A 331 -29.43 3.11 -2.97
C GLU A 331 -28.56 4.27 -2.49
N CYS A 332 -27.50 4.61 -3.24
CA CYS A 332 -26.67 5.78 -2.94
C CYS A 332 -27.48 7.09 -2.99
N ALA A 333 -28.37 7.25 -3.97
CA ALA A 333 -29.25 8.42 -4.05
C ALA A 333 -30.25 8.50 -2.89
N ALA A 334 -30.77 7.34 -2.44
CA ALA A 334 -31.71 7.28 -1.32
C ALA A 334 -31.02 7.48 0.05
N PHE A 335 -29.78 7.03 0.19
CA PHE A 335 -29.00 7.06 1.41
C PHE A 335 -27.56 7.50 1.11
N PRO A 336 -27.31 8.80 0.87
CA PRO A 336 -26.00 9.34 0.55
C PRO A 336 -24.98 9.09 1.68
N SER A 337 -23.70 9.12 1.33
CA SER A 337 -22.61 8.96 2.30
C SER A 337 -22.66 10.01 3.40
N ASN A 338 -22.39 9.59 4.64
CA ASN A 338 -22.27 10.46 5.81
C ASN A 338 -20.82 10.91 6.08
N THR A 339 -19.90 10.66 5.15
CA THR A 339 -18.49 11.04 5.30
C THR A 339 -18.28 12.45 4.75
N TYR A 340 -17.63 13.31 5.53
CA TYR A 340 -17.18 14.63 5.07
C TYR A 340 -15.81 14.51 4.39
N ILE A 341 -15.60 15.26 3.30
CA ILE A 341 -14.34 15.32 2.54
C ILE A 341 -13.96 16.80 2.43
N GLN A 342 -12.91 17.20 3.14
CA GLN A 342 -12.58 18.61 3.34
C GLN A 342 -11.08 18.90 3.15
N ASP A 343 -10.75 20.06 2.63
CA ASP A 343 -9.37 20.52 2.47
C ASP A 343 -8.54 19.54 1.62
N ILE A 344 -8.99 19.29 0.41
CA ILE A 344 -8.36 18.35 -0.52
C ILE A 344 -7.63 19.11 -1.62
N LEU A 345 -6.37 18.77 -1.86
CA LEU A 345 -5.57 19.30 -2.95
C LEU A 345 -5.17 18.20 -3.92
N PHE A 346 -5.59 18.33 -5.17
CA PHE A 346 -5.06 17.60 -6.31
C PHE A 346 -4.20 18.54 -7.15
N LYS A 347 -2.91 18.28 -7.28
CA LYS A 347 -1.98 19.20 -7.91
C LYS A 347 -0.96 18.50 -8.80
N ASN A 348 -0.68 19.06 -9.98
CA ASN A 348 0.30 18.53 -10.93
C ASN A 348 0.01 17.07 -11.30
N ILE A 349 -1.19 16.75 -11.76
CA ILE A 349 -1.58 15.42 -12.21
C ILE A 349 -1.59 15.37 -13.72
N ALA A 350 -0.76 14.54 -14.31
CA ALA A 350 -0.55 14.48 -15.74
C ALA A 350 -0.42 13.05 -16.26
N GLY A 351 -0.78 12.86 -17.55
CA GLY A 351 -0.62 11.56 -18.21
C GLY A 351 -1.84 11.10 -19.00
N THR A 352 -2.08 9.79 -18.99
CA THR A 352 -3.12 9.18 -19.82
C THR A 352 -4.06 8.29 -19.03
N GLY A 353 -5.38 8.48 -19.26
CA GLY A 353 -6.39 7.50 -18.90
C GLY A 353 -6.57 6.43 -19.99
N THR A 354 -7.33 5.38 -19.72
CA THR A 354 -7.76 4.37 -20.71
C THR A 354 -9.12 4.72 -21.32
N SER A 355 -9.98 5.40 -20.59
CA SER A 355 -11.30 5.87 -21.00
C SER A 355 -11.33 7.39 -21.19
N THR A 356 -12.40 7.93 -21.81
CA THR A 356 -12.55 9.38 -21.95
C THR A 356 -12.69 10.11 -20.62
N LYS A 357 -13.29 9.50 -19.60
CA LYS A 357 -13.46 10.10 -18.27
C LYS A 357 -12.18 9.97 -17.45
N VAL A 358 -11.38 11.04 -17.41
CA VAL A 358 -10.07 11.08 -16.74
C VAL A 358 -10.14 11.62 -15.30
N ALA A 359 -11.24 12.25 -14.92
CA ALA A 359 -11.48 12.68 -13.55
C ALA A 359 -12.96 12.59 -13.21
N SER A 360 -13.27 12.15 -11.98
CA SER A 360 -14.63 12.02 -11.47
C SER A 360 -14.67 12.40 -9.99
N LEU A 361 -15.14 13.60 -9.68
CA LEU A 361 -15.25 14.09 -8.30
C LEU A 361 -16.72 14.05 -7.88
N ALA A 362 -17.21 12.86 -7.50
CA ALA A 362 -18.61 12.62 -7.17
C ALA A 362 -18.83 12.64 -5.65
N CYS A 363 -19.31 13.76 -5.17
CA CYS A 363 -19.66 13.99 -3.78
C CYS A 363 -21.14 13.74 -3.49
N SER A 364 -21.44 13.35 -2.26
CA SER A 364 -22.81 13.33 -1.73
C SER A 364 -23.36 14.75 -1.55
N PRO A 365 -24.70 14.94 -1.57
CA PRO A 365 -25.32 16.26 -1.38
C PRO A 365 -25.05 16.83 0.04
N ASP A 366 -25.66 17.98 0.33
CA ASP A 366 -25.60 18.64 1.63
C ASP A 366 -24.21 19.08 2.12
N GLY A 367 -23.35 19.48 1.15
CA GLY A 367 -22.02 20.03 1.47
C GLY A 367 -21.05 19.01 2.05
N ARG A 368 -21.17 17.74 1.68
CA ARG A 368 -20.26 16.69 2.13
C ARG A 368 -18.81 16.90 1.66
N CYS A 369 -18.61 17.56 0.50
CA CYS A 369 -17.29 17.98 0.06
C CYS A 369 -17.14 19.49 0.15
N SER A 370 -16.05 19.96 0.72
CA SER A 370 -15.74 21.39 0.82
C SER A 370 -14.24 21.65 0.69
N ASN A 371 -13.90 22.82 0.14
CA ASN A 371 -12.51 23.24 -0.08
C ASN A 371 -11.70 22.16 -0.87
N VAL A 372 -12.23 21.79 -2.04
CA VAL A 372 -11.53 20.88 -2.98
C VAL A 372 -10.85 21.72 -4.05
N GLN A 373 -9.54 21.66 -4.08
CA GLN A 373 -8.69 22.41 -5.00
C GLN A 373 -8.08 21.48 -6.03
N VAL A 374 -8.12 21.91 -7.29
CA VAL A 374 -7.56 21.19 -8.45
C VAL A 374 -6.64 22.12 -9.23
N ASP A 375 -5.36 21.78 -9.31
CA ASP A 375 -4.33 22.61 -9.93
C ASP A 375 -3.48 21.83 -10.93
N ASN A 376 -3.19 22.45 -12.08
CA ASN A 376 -2.25 21.97 -13.08
C ASN A 376 -2.56 20.52 -13.54
N PHE A 377 -3.77 20.27 -14.02
CA PHE A 377 -4.13 19.00 -14.64
C PHE A 377 -3.74 18.97 -16.12
N SER A 378 -3.10 17.89 -16.53
CA SER A 378 -2.75 17.63 -17.94
C SER A 378 -3.01 16.15 -18.26
N LEU A 379 -4.28 15.75 -18.19
CA LEU A 379 -4.73 14.39 -18.46
C LEU A 379 -5.31 14.29 -19.86
N SER A 380 -4.99 13.23 -20.57
CA SER A 380 -5.48 12.90 -21.89
C SER A 380 -6.06 11.48 -21.95
N SER A 381 -6.78 11.18 -23.02
CA SER A 381 -7.35 9.85 -23.26
C SER A 381 -7.12 9.43 -24.70
N PRO A 382 -6.69 8.19 -24.96
CA PRO A 382 -6.61 7.64 -26.31
C PRO A 382 -8.00 7.35 -26.92
N ALA A 383 -9.06 7.30 -26.07
CA ALA A 383 -10.43 7.03 -26.50
C ALA A 383 -11.18 8.26 -27.00
N GLY A 384 -10.62 9.47 -26.90
CA GLY A 384 -11.21 10.72 -27.35
C GLY A 384 -10.88 11.91 -26.46
N ALA A 385 -11.69 12.97 -26.53
CA ALA A 385 -11.51 14.16 -25.70
C ALA A 385 -11.62 13.80 -24.21
N ALA A 386 -10.69 14.27 -23.40
CA ALA A 386 -10.71 14.04 -21.97
C ALA A 386 -11.92 14.72 -21.31
N VAL A 387 -12.63 13.98 -20.47
CA VAL A 387 -13.81 14.42 -19.73
C VAL A 387 -13.48 14.50 -18.24
N TYR A 388 -13.77 15.65 -17.66
CA TYR A 388 -13.65 15.94 -16.23
C TYR A 388 -15.06 16.12 -15.67
N ALA A 389 -15.49 15.23 -14.80
CA ALA A 389 -16.83 15.23 -14.21
C ALA A 389 -16.79 15.61 -12.74
N CYS A 390 -17.77 16.40 -12.30
CA CYS A 390 -17.95 16.70 -10.89
C CYS A 390 -19.43 16.76 -10.49
N GLN A 391 -19.73 16.44 -9.23
CA GLN A 391 -21.07 16.44 -8.66
C GLN A 391 -21.04 16.90 -7.20
N ASN A 392 -21.99 17.77 -6.81
CA ASN A 392 -22.20 18.26 -5.45
C ASN A 392 -20.94 18.83 -4.77
N VAL A 393 -20.05 19.44 -5.55
CA VAL A 393 -18.81 20.04 -5.05
C VAL A 393 -18.53 21.36 -5.75
N ASN A 394 -18.00 22.33 -4.99
CA ASN A 394 -17.43 23.56 -5.55
C ASN A 394 -15.92 23.41 -5.63
N LEU A 395 -15.41 23.46 -6.84
CA LEU A 395 -13.98 23.32 -7.11
C LEU A 395 -13.31 24.69 -7.15
N THR A 396 -12.10 24.73 -6.61
CA THR A 396 -11.20 25.88 -6.71
C THR A 396 -9.90 25.50 -7.41
N GLY A 397 -9.03 26.48 -7.69
CA GLY A 397 -7.76 26.22 -8.36
C GLY A 397 -7.80 26.47 -9.85
N ASN A 398 -6.64 26.45 -10.50
CA ASN A 398 -6.49 26.86 -11.89
C ASN A 398 -7.00 25.81 -12.92
N ALA A 399 -7.19 24.55 -12.50
CA ALA A 399 -7.75 23.48 -13.32
C ALA A 399 -9.28 23.30 -13.11
N ALA A 400 -9.92 24.04 -12.22
CA ALA A 400 -11.36 23.91 -11.94
C ALA A 400 -12.23 24.12 -13.19
N SER A 401 -11.80 25.00 -14.12
CA SER A 401 -12.51 25.26 -15.37
C SER A 401 -12.62 24.04 -16.31
N LEU A 402 -11.76 23.04 -16.17
CA LEU A 402 -11.81 21.80 -16.96
C LEU A 402 -13.08 20.97 -16.64
N PHE A 403 -13.61 21.10 -15.44
CA PHE A 403 -14.79 20.36 -14.98
C PHE A 403 -16.12 21.01 -15.42
N GLY A 404 -16.10 22.27 -15.82
CA GLY A 404 -17.32 23.02 -16.10
C GLY A 404 -18.20 23.21 -14.85
N ALA A 405 -19.52 23.26 -15.05
CA ALA A 405 -20.48 23.33 -13.94
C ALA A 405 -20.70 21.91 -13.36
N CYS A 406 -20.45 21.74 -12.09
CA CYS A 406 -20.75 20.46 -11.41
C CYS A 406 -22.27 20.22 -11.36
N THR A 407 -22.66 18.98 -11.57
CA THR A 407 -24.09 18.57 -11.40
C THR A 407 -24.49 18.65 -9.93
N VAL A 408 -25.76 18.96 -9.69
CA VAL A 408 -26.35 19.00 -8.33
C VAL A 408 -27.48 17.97 -8.32
N THR A 409 -27.48 17.10 -7.30
CA THR A 409 -28.48 16.02 -7.14
C THR A 409 -29.16 16.09 -5.78
#